data_03f2ab5f5c4d6fb900a21cfa36ccea2c
#
_entry.id   03f2ab5f5c4d6fb900a21cfa36ccea2c
#
_cell.length_a   1.000
_cell.length_b   1.000
_cell.length_c   1.000
_cell.angle_alpha   90.00
_cell.angle_beta   90.00
_cell.angle_gamma   90.00
#
_symmetry.space_group_name_H-M   'P 1'
#
loop_
_entity.id
_entity.type
_entity.pdbx_description
1 polymer ?
#
loop_
_entity_poly.entity_id
_entity_poly.type
_entity_poly.pdbx_seq_one_letter_code
_entity_poly.pdbx_strand_id
1 'polypeptide(L)'
;LLKSSAASDVYKRQSPGSGKSMFCCILAKALTRDKRKAIIINADMNVPMLPVWLPEQIIQTNTSIGQVLSSVEIDTSLVASHVTVLKNYPFIGMMGYAAGENPLSYPEVKYTMVLQLIHAAAKLVDFVILDCSTSMTNVFTPAAIEAGDVVIRILTPDLKGINYLKAHQPLLVDERFRFSEHMTFAGLARPFHALDEMGYIIGGFDGLLPYSKEIDRCATEGGMFKAITYCNPKYTASLNKVLEILEQMELAEQSEEDAAYECEEDADE
;
A
#
# COMPACT_ATOMS: atom_id res chain seq x y z
N LEU A 1 6.92 21.18 5.39
CA LEU A 1 7.71 20.51 4.34
C LEU A 1 7.73 19.01 4.66
N LEU A 2 6.91 18.26 3.96
CA LEU A 2 6.94 16.82 3.98
C LEU A 2 8.12 16.43 3.09
N LYS A 3 9.25 16.00 3.68
CA LYS A 3 10.15 15.13 2.93
C LYS A 3 9.30 13.95 2.51
N SER A 4 9.00 13.88 1.24
CA SER A 4 8.25 12.80 0.68
C SER A 4 9.09 11.55 0.78
N SER A 5 8.83 10.81 1.78
CA SER A 5 8.91 9.39 1.59
C SER A 5 7.69 9.07 0.74
N ALA A 6 7.90 8.73 -0.52
CA ALA A 6 6.82 8.38 -1.42
C ALA A 6 5.93 7.33 -0.78
N ALA A 7 4.85 7.74 -0.16
CA ALA A 7 3.86 6.84 0.38
C ALA A 7 3.06 6.33 -0.81
N SER A 8 3.50 5.22 -1.39
CA SER A 8 2.69 4.55 -2.40
C SER A 8 1.54 3.85 -1.73
N ASP A 9 0.38 4.46 -1.79
CA ASP A 9 -0.84 3.84 -1.35
C ASP A 9 -1.28 2.80 -2.39
N VAL A 10 -1.04 1.55 -2.07
CA VAL A 10 -1.56 0.44 -2.86
C VAL A 10 -3.00 0.20 -2.45
N TYR A 11 -3.90 1.06 -2.95
CA TYR A 11 -5.32 0.91 -2.74
C TYR A 11 -5.88 -0.24 -3.55
N LYS A 12 -6.53 -1.15 -2.85
CA LYS A 12 -7.00 -2.37 -3.45
C LYS A 12 -8.42 -2.69 -3.11
N ARG A 13 -9.22 -2.64 -4.11
CA ARG A 13 -10.61 -3.05 -4.03
C ARG A 13 -10.84 -4.30 -4.81
N GLN A 14 -10.98 -5.37 -4.11
CA GLN A 14 -11.85 -6.53 -4.43
C GLN A 14 -11.73 -7.64 -3.41
N SER A 15 -12.61 -8.66 -3.57
CA SER A 15 -12.73 -9.85 -2.72
C SER A 15 -11.39 -10.34 -2.17
N PRO A 16 -11.37 -10.93 -0.99
CA PRO A 16 -10.19 -11.63 -0.48
C PRO A 16 -9.57 -12.49 -1.59
N GLY A 17 -8.27 -12.39 -1.81
CA GLY A 17 -7.59 -13.17 -2.83
C GLY A 17 -7.24 -12.48 -4.16
N SER A 18 -7.43 -11.15 -4.33
CA SER A 18 -7.01 -10.45 -5.57
C SER A 18 -5.49 -10.27 -5.75
N GLY A 19 -4.67 -10.80 -4.83
CA GLY A 19 -3.21 -10.68 -4.88
C GLY A 19 -2.63 -9.39 -4.30
N LYS A 20 -3.44 -8.59 -3.64
CA LYS A 20 -3.09 -7.29 -3.06
C LYS A 20 -1.90 -7.34 -2.12
N SER A 21 -2.11 -7.94 -0.98
CA SER A 21 -1.12 -8.04 0.09
C SER A 21 0.19 -8.66 -0.40
N MET A 22 0.10 -9.60 -1.35
CA MET A 22 1.26 -10.14 -2.04
C MET A 22 1.99 -9.06 -2.85
N PHE A 23 1.27 -8.23 -3.59
CA PHE A 23 1.88 -7.13 -4.34
C PHE A 23 2.57 -6.13 -3.40
N CYS A 24 1.98 -5.80 -2.24
CA CYS A 24 2.62 -4.96 -1.23
C CYS A 24 3.98 -5.54 -0.78
N CYS A 25 4.04 -6.83 -0.50
CA CYS A 25 5.30 -7.49 -0.10
C CYS A 25 6.34 -7.51 -1.22
N ILE A 26 5.91 -7.74 -2.47
CA ILE A 26 6.78 -7.70 -3.66
C ILE A 26 7.30 -6.29 -3.88
N LEU A 27 6.43 -5.29 -3.80
CA LEU A 27 6.79 -3.87 -3.96
C LEU A 27 7.77 -3.42 -2.87
N ALA A 28 7.48 -3.70 -1.60
CA ALA A 28 8.38 -3.39 -0.49
C ALA A 28 9.77 -4.00 -0.71
N LYS A 29 9.82 -5.25 -1.18
CA LYS A 29 11.09 -5.92 -1.47
C LYS A 29 11.83 -5.29 -2.64
N ALA A 30 11.13 -4.77 -3.63
CA ALA A 30 11.74 -4.05 -4.75
C ALA A 30 12.28 -2.69 -4.32
N LEU A 31 11.51 -1.91 -3.56
CA LEU A 31 11.87 -0.58 -3.07
C LEU A 31 13.07 -0.59 -2.10
N THR A 32 13.25 -1.67 -1.37
CA THR A 32 14.34 -1.75 -0.36
C THR A 32 15.67 -2.30 -0.89
N ARG A 33 15.85 -2.42 -2.21
CA ARG A 33 17.09 -2.96 -2.83
C ARG A 33 18.33 -2.16 -2.49
N ASP A 34 18.22 -0.83 -2.49
CA ASP A 34 19.35 0.10 -2.26
C ASP A 34 19.45 0.55 -0.79
N LYS A 35 19.06 -0.34 0.15
CA LYS A 35 19.03 -0.10 1.60
C LYS A 35 18.03 0.98 2.03
N ARG A 36 17.12 1.38 1.16
CA ARG A 36 16.01 2.25 1.49
C ARG A 36 15.05 1.51 2.43
N LYS A 37 14.38 2.25 3.29
CA LYS A 37 13.51 1.68 4.32
C LYS A 37 12.05 1.75 3.87
N ALA A 38 11.28 0.70 4.16
CA ALA A 38 9.85 0.68 3.90
C ALA A 38 9.07 0.16 5.12
N ILE A 39 7.89 0.72 5.36
CA ILE A 39 6.90 0.17 6.30
C ILE A 39 5.67 -0.28 5.50
N ILE A 40 5.23 -1.53 5.71
CA ILE A 40 3.93 -2.01 5.22
C ILE A 40 2.94 -1.90 6.37
N ILE A 41 1.84 -1.16 6.17
CA ILE A 41 0.74 -1.05 7.12
C ILE A 41 -0.45 -1.83 6.57
N ASN A 42 -0.77 -2.97 7.20
CA ASN A 42 -1.97 -3.73 6.88
C ASN A 42 -3.14 -3.26 7.73
N ALA A 43 -4.12 -2.64 7.07
CA ALA A 43 -5.29 -2.02 7.71
C ALA A 43 -6.56 -2.87 7.63
N ASP A 44 -6.47 -4.12 7.19
CA ASP A 44 -7.65 -5.00 7.12
C ASP A 44 -7.89 -5.71 8.46
N MET A 45 -8.82 -5.15 9.25
CA MET A 45 -9.23 -5.71 10.55
C MET A 45 -10.12 -6.96 10.40
N ASN A 46 -10.74 -7.17 9.22
CA ASN A 46 -11.55 -8.37 8.99
C ASN A 46 -10.66 -9.60 8.71
N VAL A 47 -9.48 -9.35 8.12
CA VAL A 47 -8.50 -10.39 7.83
C VAL A 47 -7.11 -9.88 8.23
N PRO A 48 -6.77 -9.91 9.54
CA PRO A 48 -5.44 -9.52 10.01
C PRO A 48 -4.35 -10.34 9.34
N MET A 49 -3.52 -9.71 8.51
CA MET A 49 -2.51 -10.41 7.72
C MET A 49 -1.15 -10.49 8.42
N LEU A 50 -0.90 -9.64 9.42
CA LEU A 50 0.39 -9.62 10.10
C LEU A 50 0.80 -11.00 10.68
N PRO A 51 -0.09 -11.75 11.36
CA PRO A 51 0.23 -13.10 11.84
C PRO A 51 0.47 -14.12 10.71
N VAL A 52 -0.13 -13.90 9.55
CA VAL A 52 0.06 -14.77 8.36
C VAL A 52 1.41 -14.51 7.70
N TRP A 53 1.83 -13.26 7.65
CA TRP A 53 3.11 -12.87 7.06
C TRP A 53 4.31 -13.20 7.95
N LEU A 54 4.09 -13.23 9.26
CA LEU A 54 5.11 -13.43 10.29
C LEU A 54 4.74 -14.63 11.20
N PRO A 55 4.53 -15.82 10.65
CA PRO A 55 4.05 -16.98 11.43
C PRO A 55 5.06 -17.43 12.51
N GLU A 56 6.34 -17.12 12.32
CA GLU A 56 7.41 -17.45 13.27
C GLU A 56 7.59 -16.41 14.39
N GLN A 57 6.88 -15.28 14.28
CA GLN A 57 6.96 -14.21 15.27
C GLN A 57 5.68 -14.18 16.12
N ILE A 58 5.83 -14.13 17.43
CA ILE A 58 4.70 -13.89 18.33
C ILE A 58 4.40 -12.39 18.28
N ILE A 59 3.40 -12.02 17.49
CA ILE A 59 2.90 -10.66 17.46
C ILE A 59 2.05 -10.44 18.71
N GLN A 60 2.54 -9.60 19.58
CA GLN A 60 1.84 -9.26 20.83
C GLN A 60 0.73 -8.23 20.52
N THR A 61 -0.38 -8.31 21.26
CA THR A 61 -1.49 -7.34 21.11
C THR A 61 -1.06 -5.91 21.39
N ASN A 62 -0.06 -5.71 22.26
CA ASN A 62 0.48 -4.38 22.58
C ASN A 62 1.33 -3.74 21.46
N THR A 63 1.56 -4.44 20.35
CA THR A 63 2.20 -3.89 19.12
C THR A 63 1.23 -3.81 17.95
N SER A 64 -0.07 -3.96 18.21
CA SER A 64 -1.10 -3.85 17.17
C SER A 64 -1.31 -2.41 16.72
N ILE A 65 -1.59 -2.23 15.42
CA ILE A 65 -2.04 -0.95 14.86
C ILE A 65 -3.30 -0.41 15.57
N GLY A 66 -4.15 -1.29 16.08
CA GLY A 66 -5.33 -0.91 16.86
C GLY A 66 -4.99 -0.15 18.13
N GLN A 67 -3.87 -0.47 18.80
CA GLN A 67 -3.37 0.27 19.95
C GLN A 67 -2.96 1.69 19.54
N VAL A 68 -2.22 1.82 18.43
CA VAL A 68 -1.78 3.12 17.90
C VAL A 68 -2.99 3.98 17.58
N LEU A 69 -3.97 3.45 16.85
CA LEU A 69 -5.18 4.17 16.43
C LEU A 69 -6.14 4.51 17.58
N SER A 70 -5.97 3.86 18.74
CA SER A 70 -6.74 4.14 19.97
C SER A 70 -6.05 5.13 20.90
N SER A 71 -4.86 5.58 20.56
CA SER A 71 -4.08 6.53 21.37
C SER A 71 -4.64 7.95 21.24
N VAL A 72 -4.35 8.81 22.21
CA VAL A 72 -4.81 10.21 22.20
C VAL A 72 -4.08 11.02 21.13
N GLU A 73 -2.80 10.73 20.94
CA GLU A 73 -1.91 11.38 19.97
C GLU A 73 -1.02 10.32 19.34
N ILE A 74 -0.73 10.47 18.04
CA ILE A 74 0.13 9.56 17.30
C ILE A 74 1.35 10.34 16.83
N ASP A 75 2.50 10.02 17.43
CA ASP A 75 3.80 10.56 17.06
C ASP A 75 4.71 9.48 16.45
N THR A 76 5.88 9.89 15.99
CA THR A 76 6.88 8.99 15.40
C THR A 76 7.41 7.95 16.40
N SER A 77 7.49 8.28 17.70
CA SER A 77 7.98 7.38 18.73
C SER A 77 6.99 6.25 18.97
N LEU A 78 5.69 6.58 19.05
CA LEU A 78 4.64 5.59 19.20
C LEU A 78 4.60 4.65 17.98
N VAL A 79 4.66 5.20 16.77
CA VAL A 79 4.68 4.39 15.54
C VAL A 79 5.91 3.48 15.51
N ALA A 80 7.10 4.03 15.77
CA ALA A 80 8.34 3.24 15.77
C ALA A 80 8.31 2.07 16.76
N SER A 81 7.69 2.25 17.93
CA SER A 81 7.57 1.20 18.94
C SER A 81 6.59 0.07 18.56
N HIS A 82 5.73 0.31 17.55
CA HIS A 82 4.74 -0.67 17.07
C HIS A 82 5.13 -1.27 15.71
N VAL A 83 6.26 -0.87 15.11
CA VAL A 83 6.77 -1.46 13.87
C VAL A 83 7.52 -2.75 14.18
N THR A 84 7.13 -3.85 13.55
CA THR A 84 7.86 -5.11 13.59
C THR A 84 8.84 -5.17 12.42
N VAL A 85 10.14 -5.07 12.69
CA VAL A 85 11.18 -5.19 11.65
C VAL A 85 11.43 -6.66 11.31
N LEU A 86 11.50 -6.98 10.03
CA LEU A 86 11.68 -8.35 9.56
C LEU A 86 13.12 -8.81 9.73
N LYS A 87 13.33 -9.94 10.45
CA LYS A 87 14.67 -10.50 10.71
C LYS A 87 15.49 -10.72 9.42
N ASN A 88 14.86 -11.23 8.35
CA ASN A 88 15.52 -11.55 7.09
C ASN A 88 15.49 -10.39 6.08
N TYR A 89 14.81 -9.29 6.39
CA TYR A 89 14.65 -8.11 5.54
C TYR A 89 14.73 -6.84 6.42
N PRO A 90 15.94 -6.48 6.90
CA PRO A 90 16.11 -5.47 7.95
C PRO A 90 15.69 -4.05 7.55
N PHE A 91 15.42 -3.81 6.28
CA PHE A 91 14.91 -2.54 5.76
C PHE A 91 13.38 -2.53 5.58
N ILE A 92 12.69 -3.63 5.95
CA ILE A 92 11.23 -3.73 5.87
C ILE A 92 10.66 -3.84 7.28
N GLY A 93 9.84 -2.87 7.65
CA GLY A 93 8.99 -2.89 8.82
C GLY A 93 7.56 -3.24 8.45
N MET A 94 6.82 -3.80 9.40
CA MET A 94 5.41 -4.14 9.24
C MET A 94 4.61 -3.69 10.45
N MET A 95 3.41 -3.19 10.17
CA MET A 95 2.37 -2.89 11.16
C MET A 95 1.05 -3.53 10.72
N GLY A 96 0.24 -3.93 11.67
CA GLY A 96 -1.08 -4.49 11.39
C GLY A 96 -1.78 -4.94 12.67
N TYR A 97 -2.95 -5.50 12.51
CA TYR A 97 -3.71 -6.08 13.63
C TYR A 97 -3.10 -7.42 14.06
N ALA A 98 -3.15 -7.70 15.36
CA ALA A 98 -2.66 -8.93 15.94
C ALA A 98 -3.65 -10.10 15.72
N ALA A 99 -3.19 -11.32 15.96
CA ALA A 99 -4.03 -12.52 15.87
C ALA A 99 -5.20 -12.45 16.85
N GLY A 100 -6.39 -12.76 16.36
CA GLY A 100 -7.63 -12.76 17.17
C GLY A 100 -8.29 -11.39 17.32
N GLU A 101 -7.67 -10.32 16.88
CA GLU A 101 -8.32 -9.02 16.82
C GLU A 101 -9.36 -8.98 15.70
N ASN A 102 -10.40 -8.18 15.92
CA ASN A 102 -11.55 -8.06 15.02
C ASN A 102 -12.16 -6.65 15.16
N PRO A 103 -13.15 -6.27 14.34
CA PRO A 103 -13.74 -4.93 14.38
C PRO A 103 -14.33 -4.47 15.73
N LEU A 104 -14.52 -5.39 16.68
CA LEU A 104 -15.01 -5.08 18.04
C LEU A 104 -13.88 -4.96 19.06
N SER A 105 -12.62 -5.21 18.67
CA SER A 105 -11.47 -5.21 19.59
C SER A 105 -11.06 -3.81 20.03
N TYR A 106 -11.40 -2.79 19.24
CA TYR A 106 -10.99 -1.40 19.46
C TYR A 106 -12.17 -0.44 19.29
N PRO A 107 -12.09 0.78 19.86
CA PRO A 107 -13.03 1.85 19.56
C PRO A 107 -13.06 2.19 18.06
N GLU A 108 -14.13 2.88 17.65
CA GLU A 108 -14.23 3.39 16.29
C GLU A 108 -13.04 4.30 15.94
N VAL A 109 -12.33 3.96 14.87
CA VAL A 109 -11.15 4.70 14.41
C VAL A 109 -11.59 6.01 13.76
N LYS A 110 -10.96 7.12 14.16
CA LYS A 110 -11.21 8.44 13.56
C LYS A 110 -10.32 8.65 12.34
N TYR A 111 -10.88 9.31 11.34
CA TYR A 111 -10.17 9.67 10.11
C TYR A 111 -8.84 10.39 10.35
N THR A 112 -8.86 11.38 11.25
CA THR A 112 -7.67 12.16 11.62
C THR A 112 -6.56 11.32 12.25
N MET A 113 -6.91 10.25 12.98
CA MET A 113 -5.93 9.35 13.59
C MET A 113 -5.21 8.52 12.51
N VAL A 114 -5.91 8.13 11.45
CA VAL A 114 -5.29 7.45 10.31
C VAL A 114 -4.31 8.37 9.59
N LEU A 115 -4.68 9.62 9.34
CA LEU A 115 -3.78 10.60 8.74
C LEU A 115 -2.53 10.85 9.62
N GLN A 116 -2.70 10.99 10.94
CA GLN A 116 -1.56 11.11 11.87
C GLN A 116 -0.63 9.91 11.82
N LEU A 117 -1.19 8.70 11.78
CA LEU A 117 -0.40 7.47 11.64
C LEU A 117 0.42 7.46 10.35
N ILE A 118 -0.20 7.78 9.21
CA ILE A 118 0.48 7.82 7.91
C ILE A 118 1.61 8.86 7.93
N HIS A 119 1.33 10.08 8.38
CA HIS A 119 2.34 11.14 8.50
C HIS A 119 3.48 10.77 9.46
N ALA A 120 3.17 10.15 10.60
CA ALA A 120 4.20 9.73 11.55
C ALA A 120 5.07 8.60 10.98
N ALA A 121 4.47 7.64 10.27
CA ALA A 121 5.21 6.58 9.59
C ALA A 121 6.10 7.12 8.47
N ALA A 122 5.60 8.08 7.67
CA ALA A 122 6.35 8.72 6.59
C ALA A 122 7.63 9.45 7.05
N LYS A 123 7.66 9.92 8.30
CA LYS A 123 8.87 10.52 8.89
C LYS A 123 9.94 9.52 9.32
N LEU A 124 9.63 8.23 9.37
CA LEU A 124 10.53 7.18 9.85
C LEU A 124 11.25 6.43 8.74
N VAL A 125 10.68 6.42 7.54
CA VAL A 125 11.13 5.59 6.42
C VAL A 125 10.99 6.31 5.08
N ASP A 126 11.63 5.76 4.04
CA ASP A 126 11.55 6.30 2.69
C ASP A 126 10.22 5.98 2.01
N PHE A 127 9.57 4.85 2.37
CA PHE A 127 8.30 4.41 1.78
C PHE A 127 7.32 3.90 2.83
N VAL A 128 6.08 4.34 2.74
CA VAL A 128 4.96 3.75 3.48
C VAL A 128 4.01 3.09 2.49
N ILE A 129 3.78 1.79 2.64
CA ILE A 129 2.90 0.99 1.79
C ILE A 129 1.65 0.65 2.59
N LEU A 130 0.49 1.15 2.16
CA LEU A 130 -0.77 0.96 2.85
C LEU A 130 -1.56 -0.18 2.20
N ASP A 131 -1.66 -1.35 2.85
CA ASP A 131 -2.50 -2.47 2.40
C ASP A 131 -3.90 -2.34 3.01
N CYS A 132 -4.77 -1.60 2.32
CA CYS A 132 -6.10 -1.25 2.79
C CYS A 132 -7.13 -2.36 2.57
N SER A 133 -8.18 -2.36 3.37
CA SER A 133 -9.35 -3.21 3.17
C SER A 133 -10.09 -2.85 1.88
N THR A 134 -11.01 -3.70 1.43
CA THR A 134 -11.83 -3.43 0.25
C THR A 134 -13.00 -2.49 0.50
N SER A 135 -13.24 -2.10 1.74
CA SER A 135 -14.43 -1.33 2.15
C SER A 135 -14.13 0.15 2.30
N MET A 136 -14.90 1.00 1.60
CA MET A 136 -14.89 2.47 1.82
C MET A 136 -15.57 2.87 3.14
N THR A 137 -16.32 1.99 3.77
CA THR A 137 -16.88 2.23 5.09
C THR A 137 -15.85 2.05 6.20
N ASN A 138 -14.73 1.38 5.90
CA ASN A 138 -13.57 1.40 6.78
C ASN A 138 -12.85 2.73 6.59
N VAL A 139 -12.84 3.56 7.60
CA VAL A 139 -12.27 4.93 7.58
C VAL A 139 -10.80 4.96 7.16
N PHE A 140 -10.06 3.89 7.38
CA PHE A 140 -8.66 3.79 6.97
C PHE A 140 -8.50 3.89 5.45
N THR A 141 -9.40 3.27 4.70
CA THR A 141 -9.32 3.24 3.24
C THR A 141 -9.42 4.63 2.58
N PRO A 142 -10.46 5.46 2.84
CA PRO A 142 -10.52 6.81 2.27
C PRO A 142 -9.40 7.72 2.78
N ALA A 143 -8.97 7.61 4.03
CA ALA A 143 -7.86 8.40 4.55
C ALA A 143 -6.53 8.05 3.85
N ALA A 144 -6.31 6.76 3.59
CA ALA A 144 -5.14 6.30 2.86
C ALA A 144 -5.12 6.77 1.41
N ILE A 145 -6.28 6.78 0.71
CA ILE A 145 -6.37 7.30 -0.66
C ILE A 145 -6.06 8.80 -0.72
N GLU A 146 -6.56 9.57 0.24
CA GLU A 146 -6.33 11.00 0.32
C GLU A 146 -4.86 11.34 0.59
N ALA A 147 -4.23 10.59 1.50
CA ALA A 147 -2.86 10.85 1.93
C ALA A 147 -1.80 10.27 0.98
N GLY A 148 -2.15 9.27 0.16
CA GLY A 148 -1.17 8.55 -0.66
C GLY A 148 -0.77 9.30 -1.93
N ASP A 149 0.51 9.31 -2.25
CA ASP A 149 1.05 9.95 -3.46
C ASP A 149 0.72 9.13 -4.71
N VAL A 150 0.76 7.81 -4.60
CA VAL A 150 0.42 6.87 -5.68
C VAL A 150 -0.65 5.90 -5.23
N VAL A 151 -1.77 5.86 -5.94
CA VAL A 151 -2.88 4.95 -5.66
C VAL A 151 -2.97 3.87 -6.74
N ILE A 152 -2.80 2.61 -6.35
CA ILE A 152 -2.88 1.47 -7.26
C ILE A 152 -4.13 0.65 -6.94
N ARG A 153 -5.04 0.56 -7.88
CA ARG A 153 -6.22 -0.31 -7.83
C ARG A 153 -5.90 -1.65 -8.49
N ILE A 154 -6.03 -2.75 -7.75
CA ILE A 154 -5.86 -4.08 -8.33
C ILE A 154 -7.22 -4.75 -8.46
N LEU A 155 -7.65 -4.96 -9.68
CA LEU A 155 -8.93 -5.57 -10.03
C LEU A 155 -8.70 -6.98 -10.60
N THR A 156 -9.49 -7.97 -10.18
CA THR A 156 -9.57 -9.21 -10.95
C THR A 156 -10.24 -8.91 -12.29
N PRO A 157 -9.65 -9.32 -13.42
CA PRO A 157 -10.19 -9.01 -14.75
C PRO A 157 -11.35 -9.95 -15.09
N ASP A 158 -12.46 -9.77 -14.38
CA ASP A 158 -13.71 -10.51 -14.53
C ASP A 158 -14.93 -9.57 -14.35
N LEU A 159 -16.13 -10.07 -14.64
CA LEU A 159 -17.36 -9.29 -14.52
C LEU A 159 -17.62 -8.79 -13.10
N LYS A 160 -17.19 -9.54 -12.09
CA LYS A 160 -17.30 -9.15 -10.69
C LYS A 160 -16.41 -7.92 -10.40
N GLY A 161 -15.18 -7.90 -10.97
CA GLY A 161 -14.26 -6.81 -10.85
C GLY A 161 -14.77 -5.52 -11.47
N ILE A 162 -15.30 -5.61 -12.69
CA ILE A 162 -15.91 -4.48 -13.38
C ILE A 162 -17.10 -3.94 -12.59
N ASN A 163 -18.00 -4.81 -12.15
CA ASN A 163 -19.20 -4.41 -11.41
C ASN A 163 -18.83 -3.72 -10.09
N TYR A 164 -17.82 -4.26 -9.43
CA TYR A 164 -17.28 -3.67 -8.23
C TYR A 164 -16.76 -2.23 -8.49
N LEU A 165 -15.92 -2.05 -9.52
CA LEU A 165 -15.40 -0.72 -9.88
C LEU A 165 -16.53 0.27 -10.15
N LYS A 166 -17.50 -0.11 -10.99
CA LYS A 166 -18.66 0.72 -11.30
C LYS A 166 -19.49 1.12 -10.10
N ALA A 167 -19.69 0.19 -9.15
CA ALA A 167 -20.45 0.45 -7.94
C ALA A 167 -19.74 1.42 -6.98
N HIS A 168 -18.41 1.48 -7.05
CA HIS A 168 -17.63 2.27 -6.10
C HIS A 168 -17.06 3.56 -6.68
N GLN A 169 -16.98 3.68 -7.99
CA GLN A 169 -16.54 4.91 -8.65
C GLN A 169 -17.28 6.16 -8.14
N PRO A 170 -18.61 6.15 -7.91
CA PRO A 170 -19.30 7.31 -7.35
C PRO A 170 -18.83 7.74 -5.96
N LEU A 171 -18.21 6.86 -5.18
CA LEU A 171 -17.65 7.17 -3.86
C LEU A 171 -16.30 7.88 -3.92
N LEU A 172 -15.70 7.98 -5.10
CA LEU A 172 -14.38 8.56 -5.36
C LEU A 172 -14.45 9.82 -6.22
N VAL A 173 -15.63 10.44 -6.32
CA VAL A 173 -15.86 11.66 -7.14
C VAL A 173 -15.26 12.90 -6.47
N ASP A 174 -15.11 12.90 -5.16
CA ASP A 174 -14.50 14.01 -4.41
C ASP A 174 -13.05 14.20 -4.90
N GLU A 175 -12.68 15.45 -5.20
CA GLU A 175 -11.38 15.83 -5.78
C GLU A 175 -10.19 15.39 -4.92
N ARG A 176 -10.36 15.35 -3.59
CA ARG A 176 -9.33 14.86 -2.67
C ARG A 176 -8.86 13.44 -2.94
N PHE A 177 -9.67 12.63 -3.62
CA PHE A 177 -9.30 11.26 -3.96
C PHE A 177 -8.54 11.14 -5.28
N ARG A 178 -8.40 12.18 -6.06
CA ARG A 178 -7.62 12.22 -7.31
C ARG A 178 -7.84 10.98 -8.18
N PHE A 179 -9.11 10.57 -8.37
CA PHE A 179 -9.48 9.30 -9.00
C PHE A 179 -8.89 9.11 -10.41
N SER A 180 -8.71 10.19 -11.18
CA SER A 180 -8.12 10.18 -12.52
C SER A 180 -6.62 9.81 -12.52
N GLU A 181 -5.92 10.00 -11.40
CA GLU A 181 -4.50 9.72 -11.26
C GLU A 181 -4.23 8.28 -10.78
N HIS A 182 -5.28 7.55 -10.40
CA HIS A 182 -5.12 6.19 -9.92
C HIS A 182 -4.70 5.23 -11.04
N MET A 183 -3.68 4.44 -10.78
CA MET A 183 -3.33 3.30 -11.63
C MET A 183 -4.29 2.13 -11.44
N THR A 184 -4.65 1.45 -12.51
CA THR A 184 -5.50 0.25 -12.46
C THR A 184 -4.74 -0.96 -12.99
N PHE A 185 -4.52 -1.96 -12.14
CA PHE A 185 -3.82 -3.19 -12.50
C PHE A 185 -4.78 -4.37 -12.56
N ALA A 186 -4.62 -5.23 -13.59
CA ALA A 186 -5.31 -6.50 -13.66
C ALA A 186 -4.61 -7.53 -12.77
N GLY A 187 -5.19 -7.83 -11.60
CA GLY A 187 -4.66 -8.78 -10.63
C GLY A 187 -5.06 -10.22 -10.95
N LEU A 188 -4.16 -11.17 -10.72
CA LEU A 188 -4.35 -12.60 -10.96
C LEU A 188 -4.82 -12.91 -12.39
N ALA A 189 -4.33 -12.12 -13.36
CA ALA A 189 -4.70 -12.26 -14.75
C ALA A 189 -4.33 -13.65 -15.28
N ARG A 190 -5.26 -14.30 -15.96
CA ARG A 190 -5.13 -15.66 -16.54
C ARG A 190 -5.35 -15.60 -18.05
N PRO A 191 -4.84 -16.58 -18.83
CA PRO A 191 -4.94 -16.57 -20.28
C PRO A 191 -6.38 -16.50 -20.85
N PHE A 192 -7.36 -16.96 -20.08
CA PHE A 192 -8.78 -16.94 -20.52
C PHE A 192 -9.51 -15.65 -20.17
N HIS A 193 -8.87 -14.68 -19.48
CA HIS A 193 -9.48 -13.39 -19.21
C HIS A 193 -9.43 -12.52 -20.47
N ALA A 194 -10.56 -11.93 -20.84
CA ALA A 194 -10.70 -11.02 -21.97
C ALA A 194 -10.20 -9.61 -21.55
N LEU A 195 -8.87 -9.46 -21.44
CA LEU A 195 -8.25 -8.24 -20.88
C LEU A 195 -8.51 -6.99 -21.71
N ASP A 196 -8.54 -7.13 -23.05
CA ASP A 196 -8.74 -6.01 -23.97
C ASP A 196 -10.18 -5.47 -23.86
N GLU A 197 -11.17 -6.37 -23.87
CA GLU A 197 -12.59 -6.03 -23.73
C GLU A 197 -12.87 -5.43 -22.35
N MET A 198 -12.28 -5.98 -21.30
CA MET A 198 -12.42 -5.46 -19.96
C MET A 198 -11.72 -4.11 -19.79
N GLY A 199 -10.52 -3.97 -20.35
CA GLY A 199 -9.80 -2.71 -20.40
C GLY A 199 -10.63 -1.61 -21.07
N TYR A 200 -11.26 -1.91 -22.21
CA TYR A 200 -12.15 -0.96 -22.89
C TYR A 200 -13.29 -0.46 -21.98
N ILE A 201 -13.87 -1.33 -21.16
CA ILE A 201 -14.99 -0.98 -20.26
C ILE A 201 -14.56 -0.06 -19.11
N ILE A 202 -13.32 -0.18 -18.63
CA ILE A 202 -12.84 0.52 -17.42
C ILE A 202 -11.86 1.67 -17.72
N GLY A 203 -11.55 1.94 -18.98
CA GLY A 203 -10.59 2.97 -19.38
C GLY A 203 -9.14 2.48 -19.49
N GLY A 204 -8.89 1.16 -19.44
CA GLY A 204 -7.57 0.55 -19.57
C GLY A 204 -7.06 -0.11 -18.29
N PHE A 205 -6.02 -0.93 -18.47
CA PHE A 205 -5.18 -1.41 -17.40
C PHE A 205 -3.78 -0.82 -17.52
N ASP A 206 -3.29 -0.21 -16.49
CA ASP A 206 -1.93 0.34 -16.41
C ASP A 206 -0.87 -0.73 -16.24
N GLY A 207 -1.25 -1.89 -15.72
CA GLY A 207 -0.36 -3.01 -15.50
C GLY A 207 -1.07 -4.34 -15.36
N LEU A 208 -0.29 -5.41 -15.50
CA LEU A 208 -0.74 -6.79 -15.37
C LEU A 208 0.03 -7.48 -14.25
N LEU A 209 -0.70 -8.14 -13.37
CA LEU A 209 -0.17 -9.04 -12.34
C LEU A 209 -0.67 -10.45 -12.64
N PRO A 210 0.02 -11.19 -13.55
CA PRO A 210 -0.42 -12.51 -13.95
C PRO A 210 -0.47 -13.49 -12.78
N TYR A 211 -1.42 -14.41 -12.82
CA TYR A 211 -1.46 -15.52 -11.87
C TYR A 211 -0.21 -16.39 -12.01
N SER A 212 0.42 -16.71 -10.88
CA SER A 212 1.53 -17.68 -10.78
C SER A 212 1.24 -18.62 -9.61
N LYS A 213 1.37 -19.93 -9.87
CA LYS A 213 1.23 -20.96 -8.82
C LYS A 213 2.28 -20.78 -7.72
N GLU A 214 3.48 -20.37 -8.09
CA GLU A 214 4.59 -20.17 -7.18
C GLU A 214 4.33 -18.99 -6.25
N ILE A 215 3.80 -17.88 -6.79
CA ILE A 215 3.41 -16.71 -5.98
C ILE A 215 2.25 -17.08 -5.05
N ASP A 216 1.25 -17.80 -5.56
CA ASP A 216 0.10 -18.25 -4.77
C ASP A 216 0.54 -19.19 -3.63
N ARG A 217 1.49 -20.10 -3.90
CA ARG A 217 2.08 -20.94 -2.87
C ARG A 217 2.81 -20.12 -1.80
N CYS A 218 3.56 -19.08 -2.17
CA CYS A 218 4.18 -18.17 -1.21
C CYS A 218 3.15 -17.51 -0.29
N ALA A 219 1.98 -17.15 -0.79
CA ALA A 219 0.90 -16.60 0.01
C ALA A 219 0.37 -17.61 1.04
N THR A 220 0.28 -18.89 0.65
CA THR A 220 -0.23 -19.98 1.49
C THR A 220 0.77 -20.42 2.56
N GLU A 221 2.07 -20.46 2.22
CA GLU A 221 3.14 -20.94 3.07
C GLU A 221 3.82 -19.85 3.94
N GLY A 222 3.36 -18.58 3.88
CA GLY A 222 3.95 -17.46 4.61
C GLY A 222 5.27 -16.92 4.03
N GLY A 223 5.63 -17.33 2.81
CA GLY A 223 6.86 -16.92 2.13
C GLY A 223 6.71 -15.69 1.23
N MET A 224 5.86 -14.72 1.57
CA MET A 224 5.42 -13.64 0.68
C MET A 224 6.56 -12.79 0.12
N PHE A 225 7.59 -12.49 0.89
CA PHE A 225 8.75 -11.72 0.43
C PHE A 225 9.66 -12.47 -0.55
N LYS A 226 9.54 -13.79 -0.65
CA LYS A 226 10.22 -14.60 -1.66
C LYS A 226 9.50 -14.56 -3.01
N ALA A 227 8.26 -14.15 -3.05
CA ALA A 227 7.42 -14.14 -4.25
C ALA A 227 8.00 -13.31 -5.39
N ILE A 228 8.81 -12.27 -5.10
CA ILE A 228 9.48 -11.45 -6.11
C ILE A 228 10.34 -12.29 -7.08
N THR A 229 10.91 -13.40 -6.63
CA THR A 229 11.75 -14.28 -7.45
C THR A 229 10.95 -15.08 -8.49
N TYR A 230 9.63 -15.11 -8.35
CA TYR A 230 8.70 -15.82 -9.24
C TYR A 230 7.89 -14.88 -10.13
N CYS A 231 8.21 -13.57 -10.12
CA CYS A 231 7.59 -12.60 -11.00
C CYS A 231 8.02 -12.84 -12.44
N ASN A 232 7.05 -13.04 -13.33
CA ASN A 232 7.32 -13.15 -14.76
C ASN A 232 7.55 -11.75 -15.39
N PRO A 233 8.01 -11.67 -16.67
CA PRO A 233 8.30 -10.39 -17.30
C PRO A 233 7.16 -9.37 -17.28
N LYS A 234 5.89 -9.82 -17.44
CA LYS A 234 4.73 -8.91 -17.39
C LYS A 234 4.50 -8.35 -15.99
N TYR A 235 4.67 -9.19 -14.97
CA TYR A 235 4.59 -8.75 -13.57
C TYR A 235 5.71 -7.75 -13.25
N THR A 236 6.94 -8.08 -13.67
CA THR A 236 8.10 -7.22 -13.47
C THR A 236 7.94 -5.88 -14.18
N ALA A 237 7.42 -5.85 -15.39
CA ALA A 237 7.15 -4.61 -16.12
C ALA A 237 6.13 -3.72 -15.37
N SER A 238 5.07 -4.31 -14.81
CA SER A 238 4.10 -3.57 -13.99
C SER A 238 4.70 -3.05 -12.69
N LEU A 239 5.60 -3.82 -12.07
CA LEU A 239 6.33 -3.39 -10.89
C LEU A 239 7.27 -2.22 -11.22
N ASN A 240 8.05 -2.34 -12.29
CA ASN A 240 8.99 -1.28 -12.72
C ASN A 240 8.27 0.02 -13.04
N LYS A 241 7.08 -0.03 -13.66
CA LYS A 241 6.27 1.17 -13.92
C LYS A 241 5.95 1.94 -12.62
N VAL A 242 5.68 1.24 -11.53
CA VAL A 242 5.46 1.88 -10.22
C VAL A 242 6.76 2.49 -9.70
N LEU A 243 7.86 1.76 -9.78
CA LEU A 243 9.17 2.26 -9.33
C LEU A 243 9.59 3.51 -10.09
N GLU A 244 9.42 3.53 -11.42
CA GLU A 244 9.71 4.69 -12.28
C GLU A 244 8.87 5.93 -11.90
N ILE A 245 7.59 5.75 -11.59
CA ILE A 245 6.73 6.86 -11.13
C ILE A 245 7.24 7.41 -9.80
N LEU A 246 7.57 6.55 -8.84
CA LEU A 246 8.08 6.96 -7.55
C LEU A 246 9.43 7.70 -7.67
N GLU A 247 10.34 7.21 -8.52
CA GLU A 247 11.61 7.87 -8.81
C GLU A 247 11.42 9.26 -9.45
N GLN A 248 10.45 9.38 -10.38
CA GLN A 248 10.15 10.68 -11.01
C GLN A 248 9.58 11.69 -10.00
N MET A 249 8.74 11.24 -9.07
CA MET A 249 8.19 12.09 -8.01
C MET A 249 9.30 12.59 -7.08
N GLU A 250 10.22 11.73 -6.68
CA GLU A 250 11.37 12.13 -5.84
C GLU A 250 12.27 13.14 -6.52
N LEU A 251 12.54 12.97 -7.82
CA LEU A 251 13.32 13.92 -8.59
C LEU A 251 12.63 15.29 -8.72
N ALA A 252 11.32 15.30 -8.89
CA ALA A 252 10.54 16.54 -8.95
C ALA A 252 10.59 17.31 -7.63
N GLU A 253 10.44 16.63 -6.50
CA GLU A 253 10.52 17.24 -5.18
C GLU A 253 11.91 17.81 -4.88
N GLN A 254 12.96 17.06 -5.20
CA GLN A 254 14.34 17.56 -5.06
C GLN A 254 14.57 18.83 -5.88
N SER A 255 14.06 18.89 -7.10
CA SER A 255 14.17 20.08 -7.95
C SER A 255 13.41 21.29 -7.41
N GLU A 256 12.28 21.09 -6.73
CA GLU A 256 11.52 22.16 -6.09
C GLU A 256 12.21 22.66 -4.80
N GLU A 257 12.81 21.76 -4.02
CA GLU A 257 13.60 22.13 -2.84
C GLU A 257 14.84 22.94 -3.23
N ASP A 258 15.56 22.52 -4.27
CA ASP A 258 16.73 23.22 -4.77
C ASP A 258 16.37 24.63 -5.29
N ALA A 259 15.28 24.76 -6.05
CA ALA A 259 14.80 26.03 -6.54
C ALA A 259 14.34 26.99 -5.41
N ALA A 260 13.76 26.45 -4.34
CA ALA A 260 13.36 27.23 -3.17
C ALA A 260 14.60 27.76 -2.40
N TYR A 261 15.64 26.95 -2.31
CA TYR A 261 16.92 27.37 -1.69
C TYR A 261 17.60 28.51 -2.45
N GLU A 262 17.65 28.43 -3.79
CA GLU A 262 18.23 29.49 -4.63
C GLU A 262 17.46 30.81 -4.50
N CYS A 263 16.13 30.77 -4.37
CA CYS A 263 15.32 31.96 -4.18
C CYS A 263 15.49 32.63 -2.79
N GLU A 264 15.87 31.88 -1.75
CA GLU A 264 16.14 32.43 -0.41
C GLU A 264 17.55 33.08 -0.35
N GLU A 265 18.55 32.55 -1.04
CA GLU A 265 19.89 33.16 -1.12
C GLU A 265 19.88 34.50 -1.89
N ASP A 266 19.08 34.60 -2.97
CA ASP A 266 18.93 35.84 -3.75
C ASP A 266 18.13 36.95 -3.00
N ALA A 267 17.39 36.60 -1.96
CA ALA A 267 16.61 37.56 -1.18
C ALA A 267 17.40 38.18 0.02
N ASP A 268 18.53 37.59 0.37
CA ASP A 268 19.41 38.06 1.46
C ASP A 268 20.63 38.88 0.94
N GLU A 269 20.78 39.05 -0.40
CA GLU A 269 21.72 40.02 -1.01
C GLU A 269 21.01 41.35 -1.35
#